data_4ff8378b2533b56f566c4f0e5c11a070
#
_entry.id   4ff8378b2533b56f566c4f0e5c11a070
#
_cell.length_a   1.000
_cell.length_b   1.000
_cell.length_c   1.000
_cell.angle_alpha   90.00
_cell.angle_beta   90.00
_cell.angle_gamma   90.00
#
_symmetry.space_group_name_H-M   'P 1'
#
loop_
_entity.id
_entity.type
_entity.pdbx_description
1 polymer ?
#
loop_
_entity_poly.entity_id
_entity_poly.type
_entity_poly.pdbx_seq_one_letter_code
_entity_poly.pdbx_strand_id
1 'polypeptide(L)'
;MPTRTLAAVLGFVIGAGWCYTITAQPARRYVNARTAADATQPPFSGAVLAGDTLYLSGTLGLDSGKVPESAEAEATNVLNNIQNLLKASGMTMDDLVTVQIFCSDVVHYDAFNRVYRTYFKREFPARAFLGSGRLLNGARFEVLGTAVKR
;
A
#
# COMPACT_ATOMS: atom_id res chain seq x y z
N MET A 1 -12.11 -79.51 -33.44
CA MET A 1 -12.30 -78.07 -33.76
C MET A 1 -12.04 -77.28 -32.49
N PRO A 2 -10.96 -76.49 -32.38
CA PRO A 2 -10.70 -75.72 -31.16
C PRO A 2 -11.34 -74.34 -31.25
N THR A 3 -12.12 -73.98 -30.26
CA THR A 3 -12.71 -72.68 -30.02
C THR A 3 -11.65 -71.66 -29.59
N ARG A 4 -11.48 -70.61 -30.39
CA ARG A 4 -10.58 -69.49 -30.04
C ARG A 4 -11.32 -68.53 -29.12
N THR A 5 -10.84 -68.42 -27.89
CA THR A 5 -11.28 -67.41 -26.92
C THR A 5 -10.58 -66.08 -27.25
N LEU A 6 -11.36 -65.06 -27.61
CA LEU A 6 -10.85 -63.69 -27.77
C LEU A 6 -10.74 -63.03 -26.38
N ALA A 7 -9.53 -62.75 -25.95
CA ALA A 7 -9.29 -61.93 -24.76
C ALA A 7 -9.35 -60.45 -25.16
N ALA A 8 -10.35 -59.70 -24.67
CA ALA A 8 -10.41 -58.24 -24.80
C ALA A 8 -9.51 -57.61 -23.72
N VAL A 9 -8.47 -56.89 -24.18
CA VAL A 9 -7.63 -56.08 -23.32
C VAL A 9 -8.31 -54.70 -23.18
N LEU A 10 -8.90 -54.44 -22.00
CA LEU A 10 -9.38 -53.13 -21.60
C LEU A 10 -8.18 -52.26 -21.22
N GLY A 11 -7.81 -51.32 -22.09
CA GLY A 11 -6.82 -50.28 -21.78
C GLY A 11 -7.43 -49.21 -20.87
N PHE A 12 -6.96 -49.12 -19.63
CA PHE A 12 -7.28 -48.03 -18.70
C PHE A 12 -6.43 -46.84 -19.11
N VAL A 13 -7.05 -45.80 -19.71
CA VAL A 13 -6.43 -44.48 -19.92
C VAL A 13 -6.57 -43.70 -18.60
N ILE A 14 -5.51 -43.64 -17.80
CA ILE A 14 -5.45 -42.72 -16.65
C ILE A 14 -5.24 -41.31 -17.21
N GLY A 15 -6.31 -40.57 -17.39
CA GLY A 15 -6.25 -39.14 -17.69
C GLY A 15 -5.75 -38.39 -16.45
N ALA A 16 -4.52 -37.85 -16.51
CA ALA A 16 -4.03 -36.91 -15.53
C ALA A 16 -4.86 -35.62 -15.63
N GLY A 17 -5.95 -35.54 -14.88
CA GLY A 17 -6.75 -34.32 -14.74
C GLY A 17 -5.93 -33.28 -14.01
N TRP A 18 -5.51 -32.24 -14.71
CA TRP A 18 -4.93 -31.05 -14.10
C TRP A 18 -6.05 -30.30 -13.36
N CYS A 19 -6.07 -30.44 -12.04
CA CYS A 19 -7.00 -29.70 -11.18
C CYS A 19 -6.52 -28.25 -11.12
N TYR A 20 -7.08 -27.37 -11.95
CA TYR A 20 -6.87 -25.93 -11.83
C TYR A 20 -7.64 -25.45 -10.57
N THR A 21 -6.92 -25.24 -9.48
CA THR A 21 -7.49 -24.55 -8.32
C THR A 21 -7.63 -23.07 -8.71
N ILE A 22 -8.86 -22.65 -9.01
CA ILE A 22 -9.18 -21.22 -9.14
C ILE A 22 -9.17 -20.66 -7.72
N THR A 23 -8.04 -20.05 -7.32
CA THR A 23 -7.99 -19.28 -6.09
C THR A 23 -8.78 -17.99 -6.31
N ALA A 24 -9.88 -17.83 -5.58
CA ALA A 24 -10.60 -16.57 -5.57
C ALA A 24 -9.63 -15.44 -5.20
N GLN A 25 -9.63 -14.36 -5.98
CA GLN A 25 -8.82 -13.20 -5.65
C GLN A 25 -9.24 -12.67 -4.27
N PRO A 26 -8.28 -12.39 -3.36
CA PRO A 26 -8.62 -11.86 -2.05
C PRO A 26 -9.37 -10.54 -2.20
N ALA A 27 -10.47 -10.42 -1.45
CA ALA A 27 -11.30 -9.21 -1.44
C ALA A 27 -10.44 -8.00 -1.04
N ARG A 28 -10.66 -6.87 -1.71
CA ARG A 28 -10.00 -5.61 -1.34
C ARG A 28 -10.52 -5.15 0.03
N ARG A 29 -9.61 -4.70 0.88
CA ARG A 29 -9.94 -4.07 2.16
C ARG A 29 -9.54 -2.60 2.12
N TYR A 30 -10.49 -1.75 2.45
CA TYR A 30 -10.30 -0.30 2.46
C TYR A 30 -10.03 0.18 3.89
N VAL A 31 -9.00 0.97 4.09
CA VAL A 31 -8.67 1.62 5.37
C VAL A 31 -9.15 3.06 5.31
N ASN A 32 -9.86 3.50 6.37
CA ASN A 32 -10.57 4.78 6.36
C ASN A 32 -11.43 4.92 5.08
N ALA A 33 -12.25 3.89 4.84
CA ALA A 33 -13.10 3.81 3.65
C ALA A 33 -14.02 5.02 3.55
N ARG A 34 -14.15 5.54 2.33
CA ARG A 34 -15.09 6.60 1.97
C ARG A 34 -16.03 6.07 0.90
N THR A 35 -17.25 6.54 0.88
CA THR A 35 -18.24 6.14 -0.12
C THR A 35 -18.68 7.34 -0.94
N ALA A 36 -19.04 7.11 -2.20
CA ALA A 36 -19.55 8.16 -3.07
C ALA A 36 -20.88 8.77 -2.59
N ALA A 37 -21.58 8.08 -1.67
CA ALA A 37 -22.84 8.57 -1.09
C ALA A 37 -22.65 9.73 -0.10
N ASP A 38 -21.45 9.90 0.47
CA ASP A 38 -21.16 10.98 1.41
C ASP A 38 -20.30 12.06 0.75
N ALA A 39 -20.97 13.06 0.18
CA ALA A 39 -20.31 14.18 -0.49
C ALA A 39 -19.51 15.10 0.45
N THR A 40 -19.65 14.95 1.78
CA THR A 40 -18.90 15.74 2.77
C THR A 40 -17.52 15.18 3.03
N GLN A 41 -17.25 13.94 2.58
CA GLN A 41 -15.97 13.25 2.77
C GLN A 41 -15.06 13.40 1.53
N PRO A 42 -13.75 13.36 1.72
CA PRO A 42 -12.83 13.27 0.59
C PRO A 42 -13.16 12.06 -0.32
N PRO A 43 -13.08 12.20 -1.66
CA PRO A 43 -13.48 11.17 -2.61
C PRO A 43 -12.43 10.04 -2.74
N PHE A 44 -11.76 9.65 -1.65
CA PHE A 44 -10.74 8.59 -1.62
C PHE A 44 -10.67 7.95 -0.23
N SER A 45 -10.27 6.68 -0.20
CA SER A 45 -9.94 5.96 1.05
C SER A 45 -8.50 6.28 1.48
N GLY A 46 -8.18 6.17 2.76
CA GLY A 46 -6.82 6.39 3.26
C GLY A 46 -5.81 5.38 2.71
N ALA A 47 -6.22 4.12 2.54
CA ALA A 47 -5.43 3.09 1.88
C ALA A 47 -6.32 1.95 1.35
N VAL A 48 -5.78 1.15 0.42
CA VAL A 48 -6.43 -0.05 -0.13
C VAL A 48 -5.48 -1.22 -0.02
N LEU A 49 -5.86 -2.26 0.72
CA LEU A 49 -5.16 -3.54 0.76
C LEU A 49 -5.75 -4.46 -0.31
N ALA A 50 -4.92 -4.91 -1.23
CA ALA A 50 -5.26 -5.87 -2.29
C ALA A 50 -4.28 -7.05 -2.22
N GLY A 51 -4.75 -8.20 -1.75
CA GLY A 51 -3.85 -9.30 -1.40
C GLY A 51 -2.90 -8.88 -0.27
N ASP A 52 -1.61 -9.03 -0.50
CA ASP A 52 -0.56 -8.64 0.44
C ASP A 52 -0.01 -7.22 0.20
N THR A 53 -0.56 -6.50 -0.78
CA THR A 53 -0.09 -5.17 -1.16
C THR A 53 -1.03 -4.08 -0.65
N LEU A 54 -0.50 -3.14 0.13
CA LEU A 54 -1.20 -1.95 0.60
C LEU A 54 -0.79 -0.72 -0.23
N TYR A 55 -1.76 -0.09 -0.84
CA TYR A 55 -1.62 1.18 -1.56
C TYR A 55 -2.08 2.31 -0.64
N LEU A 56 -1.14 3.20 -0.28
CA LEU A 56 -1.41 4.37 0.55
C LEU A 56 -1.77 5.56 -0.33
N SER A 57 -2.84 6.25 0.01
CA SER A 57 -3.20 7.52 -0.64
C SER A 57 -2.29 8.66 -0.20
N GLY A 58 -2.27 9.75 -0.97
CA GLY A 58 -1.60 10.99 -0.57
C GLY A 58 -2.07 11.45 0.80
N THR A 59 -1.14 11.64 1.71
CA THR A 59 -1.39 11.95 3.12
C THR A 59 -0.65 13.23 3.49
N LEU A 60 -1.34 14.14 4.17
CA LEU A 60 -0.79 15.40 4.65
C LEU A 60 -0.49 15.30 6.16
N GLY A 61 0.42 16.16 6.65
CA GLY A 61 0.82 16.24 8.06
C GLY A 61 0.14 17.35 8.84
N LEU A 62 -1.14 17.65 8.53
CA LEU A 62 -1.87 18.72 9.21
C LEU A 62 -2.18 18.37 10.66
N ASP A 63 -2.18 19.38 11.52
CA ASP A 63 -2.72 19.32 12.88
C ASP A 63 -4.04 20.07 12.94
N SER A 64 -5.14 19.35 13.22
CA SER A 64 -6.50 19.92 13.27
C SER A 64 -6.84 20.78 12.05
N GLY A 65 -6.38 20.33 10.85
CA GLY A 65 -6.60 21.01 9.57
C GLY A 65 -5.64 22.18 9.29
N LYS A 66 -4.66 22.43 10.15
CA LYS A 66 -3.66 23.50 10.00
C LYS A 66 -2.27 22.94 9.75
N VAL A 67 -1.47 23.68 8.99
CA VAL A 67 -0.06 23.35 8.79
C VAL A 67 0.70 23.62 10.08
N PRO A 68 1.46 22.64 10.62
CA PRO A 68 2.32 22.83 11.77
C PRO A 68 3.35 23.95 11.57
N GLU A 69 3.83 24.56 12.65
CA GLU A 69 4.76 25.69 12.60
C GLU A 69 6.08 25.30 11.92
N SER A 70 6.66 24.16 12.27
CA SER A 70 7.93 23.69 11.69
C SER A 70 7.72 22.57 10.67
N ALA A 71 8.67 22.47 9.73
CA ALA A 71 8.69 21.39 8.74
C ALA A 71 8.89 20.02 9.39
N GLU A 72 9.67 19.94 10.48
CA GLU A 72 9.89 18.72 11.25
C GLU A 72 8.59 18.23 11.94
N ALA A 73 7.82 19.15 12.51
CA ALA A 73 6.53 18.80 13.13
C ALA A 73 5.55 18.28 12.08
N GLU A 74 5.48 18.90 10.90
CA GLU A 74 4.64 18.43 9.80
C GLU A 74 5.13 17.07 9.26
N ALA A 75 6.45 16.89 9.10
CA ALA A 75 7.03 15.60 8.69
C ALA A 75 6.69 14.50 9.71
N THR A 76 6.75 14.80 11.01
CA THR A 76 6.35 13.88 12.07
C THR A 76 4.88 13.49 11.95
N ASN A 77 4.00 14.47 11.74
CA ASN A 77 2.57 14.21 11.64
C ASN A 77 2.24 13.36 10.40
N VAL A 78 2.79 13.67 9.22
CA VAL A 78 2.50 12.88 8.01
C VAL A 78 3.02 11.45 8.15
N LEU A 79 4.20 11.24 8.73
CA LEU A 79 4.76 9.90 8.93
C LEU A 79 3.99 9.11 10.00
N ASN A 80 3.51 9.76 11.07
CA ASN A 80 2.59 9.14 12.03
C ASN A 80 1.28 8.70 11.36
N ASN A 81 0.72 9.53 10.48
CA ASN A 81 -0.49 9.19 9.73
C ASN A 81 -0.25 7.96 8.82
N ILE A 82 0.87 7.90 8.09
CA ILE A 82 1.27 6.72 7.31
C ILE A 82 1.43 5.49 8.22
N GLN A 83 2.12 5.62 9.34
CA GLN A 83 2.29 4.52 10.30
C GLN A 83 0.95 3.99 10.84
N ASN A 84 -0.01 4.87 11.10
CA ASN A 84 -1.36 4.47 11.54
C ASN A 84 -2.12 3.69 10.44
N LEU A 85 -2.02 4.09 9.17
CA LEU A 85 -2.62 3.36 8.04
C LEU A 85 -1.99 1.97 7.87
N LEU A 86 -0.66 1.88 7.97
CA LEU A 86 0.07 0.61 7.95
C LEU A 86 -0.37 -0.29 9.11
N LYS A 87 -0.39 0.23 10.34
CA LYS A 87 -0.82 -0.50 11.54
C LYS A 87 -2.25 -1.01 11.43
N ALA A 88 -3.18 -0.21 10.92
CA ALA A 88 -4.56 -0.63 10.64
C ALA A 88 -4.65 -1.76 9.61
N SER A 89 -3.60 -1.95 8.81
CA SER A 89 -3.46 -3.03 7.83
C SER A 89 -2.64 -4.23 8.33
N GLY A 90 -2.17 -4.20 9.58
CA GLY A 90 -1.31 -5.22 10.16
C GLY A 90 0.12 -5.17 9.62
N MET A 91 0.59 -3.97 9.25
CA MET A 91 1.92 -3.69 8.68
C MET A 91 2.67 -2.65 9.51
N THR A 92 3.95 -2.47 9.22
CA THR A 92 4.86 -1.51 9.84
C THR A 92 5.52 -0.61 8.79
N MET A 93 6.29 0.38 9.21
CA MET A 93 7.08 1.22 8.29
C MET A 93 8.11 0.38 7.50
N ASP A 94 8.63 -0.69 8.09
CA ASP A 94 9.60 -1.58 7.44
C ASP A 94 8.98 -2.47 6.34
N ASP A 95 7.66 -2.46 6.17
CA ASP A 95 6.95 -3.15 5.08
C ASP A 95 6.77 -2.26 3.85
N LEU A 96 7.11 -0.97 3.94
CA LEU A 96 7.11 -0.06 2.80
C LEU A 96 8.17 -0.50 1.77
N VAL A 97 7.77 -0.62 0.51
CA VAL A 97 8.66 -0.93 -0.62
C VAL A 97 8.93 0.30 -1.48
N THR A 98 7.97 1.22 -1.57
CA THR A 98 8.16 2.50 -2.24
C THR A 98 7.52 3.64 -1.46
N VAL A 99 8.13 4.83 -1.50
CA VAL A 99 7.60 6.06 -0.94
C VAL A 99 7.82 7.20 -1.93
N GLN A 100 6.81 8.01 -2.15
CA GLN A 100 6.90 9.26 -2.89
C GLN A 100 6.56 10.41 -1.95
N ILE A 101 7.40 11.42 -1.94
CA ILE A 101 7.22 12.63 -1.16
C ILE A 101 7.14 13.80 -2.14
N PHE A 102 5.99 14.46 -2.16
CA PHE A 102 5.80 15.73 -2.82
C PHE A 102 6.06 16.83 -1.80
N CYS A 103 6.89 17.78 -2.18
CA CYS A 103 7.30 18.87 -1.30
C CYS A 103 7.03 20.22 -1.98
N SER A 104 6.39 21.11 -1.27
CA SER A 104 6.05 22.44 -1.80
C SER A 104 7.30 23.28 -2.13
N ASP A 105 8.38 23.10 -1.35
CA ASP A 105 9.69 23.71 -1.57
C ASP A 105 10.79 22.74 -1.09
N VAL A 106 11.73 22.41 -1.98
CA VAL A 106 12.82 21.48 -1.69
C VAL A 106 13.80 21.96 -0.60
N VAL A 107 13.69 23.21 -0.17
CA VAL A 107 14.44 23.74 0.99
C VAL A 107 14.13 22.91 2.26
N HIS A 108 12.96 22.27 2.33
CA HIS A 108 12.54 21.43 3.45
C HIS A 108 13.10 19.98 3.41
N TYR A 109 13.91 19.63 2.40
CA TYR A 109 14.45 18.28 2.21
C TYR A 109 15.17 17.74 3.44
N ASP A 110 16.10 18.54 4.01
CA ASP A 110 16.88 18.10 5.16
C ASP A 110 16.05 17.96 6.43
N ALA A 111 15.09 18.89 6.65
CA ALA A 111 14.15 18.84 7.75
C ALA A 111 13.33 17.54 7.71
N PHE A 112 12.76 17.20 6.55
CA PHE A 112 12.04 15.96 6.35
C PHE A 112 12.91 14.74 6.60
N ASN A 113 14.11 14.70 6.04
CA ASN A 113 15.03 13.56 6.17
C ASN A 113 15.46 13.27 7.61
N ARG A 114 15.68 14.31 8.43
CA ARG A 114 16.00 14.13 9.84
C ARG A 114 14.92 13.32 10.55
N VAL A 115 13.65 13.64 10.30
CA VAL A 115 12.51 12.93 10.89
C VAL A 115 12.32 11.55 10.24
N TYR A 116 12.34 11.48 8.89
CA TYR A 116 12.10 10.26 8.14
C TYR A 116 12.98 9.09 8.59
N ARG A 117 14.26 9.34 8.83
CA ARG A 117 15.23 8.32 9.24
C ARG A 117 14.86 7.63 10.56
N THR A 118 14.12 8.28 11.43
CA THR A 118 13.77 7.74 12.75
C THR A 118 12.64 6.70 12.71
N TYR A 119 11.94 6.56 11.59
CA TYR A 119 10.80 5.67 11.45
C TYR A 119 11.17 4.26 11.00
N PHE A 120 12.37 4.02 10.52
CA PHE A 120 12.81 2.73 9.98
C PHE A 120 13.81 2.06 10.91
N LYS A 121 13.65 0.74 11.08
CA LYS A 121 14.56 -0.11 11.86
C LYS A 121 15.42 -1.00 10.98
N ARG A 122 15.10 -1.06 9.70
CA ARG A 122 15.75 -1.87 8.66
C ARG A 122 16.13 -0.98 7.47
N GLU A 123 16.26 -1.58 6.29
CA GLU A 123 16.58 -0.89 5.06
C GLU A 123 15.47 0.10 4.69
N PHE A 124 15.88 1.22 4.10
CA PHE A 124 14.92 2.20 3.58
C PHE A 124 14.22 1.67 2.33
N PRO A 125 12.93 1.98 2.13
CA PRO A 125 12.24 1.71 0.87
C PRO A 125 12.84 2.52 -0.29
N ALA A 126 12.59 2.08 -1.53
CA ALA A 126 12.83 2.91 -2.70
C ALA A 126 12.05 4.22 -2.55
N ARG A 127 12.69 5.37 -2.83
CA ARG A 127 12.09 6.67 -2.56
C ARG A 127 12.33 7.69 -3.65
N ALA A 128 11.27 8.46 -4.00
CA ALA A 128 11.40 9.71 -4.71
C ALA A 128 11.04 10.89 -3.78
N PHE A 129 11.79 11.99 -3.88
CA PHE A 129 11.49 13.26 -3.23
C PHE A 129 11.43 14.34 -4.32
N LEU A 130 10.26 14.96 -4.49
CA LEU A 130 9.98 15.84 -5.62
C LEU A 130 9.51 17.22 -5.14
N GLY A 131 10.05 18.26 -5.74
CA GLY A 131 9.47 19.59 -5.65
C GLY A 131 8.19 19.65 -6.50
N SER A 132 7.05 19.86 -5.88
CA SER A 132 5.74 19.84 -6.55
C SER A 132 5.10 21.24 -6.67
N GLY A 133 5.70 22.24 -6.02
CA GLY A 133 5.03 23.51 -5.82
C GLY A 133 3.90 23.37 -4.77
N ARG A 134 2.92 24.25 -4.84
CA ARG A 134 1.89 24.39 -3.80
C ARG A 134 1.03 23.14 -3.65
N LEU A 135 0.95 22.61 -2.42
CA LEU A 135 0.11 21.49 -2.02
C LEU A 135 -1.22 21.98 -1.41
N LEU A 136 -2.16 21.03 -1.24
CA LEU A 136 -3.46 21.28 -0.63
C LEU A 136 -3.29 21.84 0.79
N ASN A 137 -4.18 22.74 1.18
CA ASN A 137 -4.21 23.41 2.50
C ASN A 137 -2.90 24.14 2.86
N GLY A 138 -2.01 24.40 1.89
CA GLY A 138 -0.72 25.02 2.12
C GLY A 138 0.31 24.08 2.78
N ALA A 139 0.08 22.77 2.77
CA ALA A 139 1.01 21.80 3.32
C ALA A 139 2.39 21.88 2.65
N ARG A 140 3.44 21.54 3.41
CA ARG A 140 4.80 21.40 2.90
C ARG A 140 5.03 20.04 2.29
N PHE A 141 4.38 19.01 2.85
CA PHE A 141 4.60 17.62 2.44
C PHE A 141 3.29 16.89 2.18
N GLU A 142 3.28 16.12 1.09
CA GLU A 142 2.31 15.06 0.83
C GLU A 142 3.07 13.76 0.57
N VAL A 143 2.69 12.69 1.28
CA VAL A 143 3.39 11.41 1.22
C VAL A 143 2.42 10.31 0.82
N LEU A 144 2.81 9.52 -0.16
CA LEU A 144 2.14 8.27 -0.52
C LEU A 144 3.15 7.14 -0.69
N GLY A 145 2.68 5.90 -0.75
CA GLY A 145 3.59 4.77 -0.91
C GLY A 145 2.87 3.45 -1.12
N THR A 146 3.67 2.41 -1.28
CA THR A 146 3.21 1.03 -1.37
C THR A 146 3.94 0.20 -0.34
N ALA A 147 3.21 -0.62 0.40
CA ALA A 147 3.75 -1.61 1.34
C ALA A 147 3.34 -3.02 0.93
N VAL A 148 4.19 -4.00 1.22
CA VAL A 148 3.93 -5.42 0.95
C VAL A 148 4.14 -6.19 2.24
N LYS A 149 3.16 -7.02 2.62
CA LYS A 149 3.28 -7.92 3.77
C LYS A 149 4.45 -8.88 3.61
N ARG A 150 5.19 -9.04 4.68
CA ARG A 150 6.23 -10.07 4.80
C ARG A 150 5.66 -11.37 5.31
#